data_fb0a158af5649fe8bbc9fd16da97d136
#
_entry.id   fb0a158af5649fe8bbc9fd16da97d136
#
_cell.length_a   1.000
_cell.length_b   1.000
_cell.length_c   1.000
_cell.angle_alpha   90.00
_cell.angle_beta   90.00
_cell.angle_gamma   90.00
#
_symmetry.space_group_name_H-M   'P 1'
#
loop_
_entity.id
_entity.type
_entity.pdbx_description
1 polymer ?
#
loop_
_entity_poly.entity_id
_entity_poly.type
_entity_poly.pdbx_seq_one_letter_code
_entity_poly.pdbx_strand_id
1 'polypeptide(L)' 'MEEWGQVNLKLDEFLKSHNISRSSLSRNAQIHYGQLLKYCRNDMQKVDLNLLARICKTIDCEIGDIIEYMPPKAN' A
#
# COMPACT_ATOMS: atom_id res chain seq x y z
N MET A 1 4.33 -12.40 -12.82
CA MET A 1 4.58 -12.65 -14.24
C MET A 1 5.49 -11.59 -14.81
N GLU A 2 6.67 -12.00 -15.23
CA GLU A 2 7.65 -11.04 -15.73
C GLU A 2 7.22 -10.40 -17.03
N GLU A 3 6.38 -11.09 -17.76
CA GLU A 3 5.95 -10.61 -19.06
C GLU A 3 5.17 -9.29 -18.97
N TRP A 4 4.46 -9.11 -17.86
CA TRP A 4 3.61 -7.92 -17.66
C TRP A 4 4.23 -6.90 -16.73
N GLY A 5 5.32 -7.28 -16.07
CA GLY A 5 5.81 -6.49 -14.98
C GLY A 5 5.03 -6.78 -13.72
N GLN A 6 5.09 -5.85 -12.77
CA GLN A 6 4.57 -6.11 -11.44
C GLN A 6 4.14 -4.81 -10.79
N VAL A 7 3.05 -4.87 -10.03
CA VAL A 7 2.61 -3.74 -9.21
C VAL A 7 2.91 -4.08 -7.76
N ASN A 8 3.62 -3.21 -7.07
CA ASN A 8 3.99 -3.40 -5.68
C ASN A 8 3.38 -2.33 -4.80
N LEU A 9 3.00 -2.73 -3.60
CA LEU A 9 2.57 -1.80 -2.58
C LEU A 9 3.79 -1.39 -1.77
N LYS A 10 3.99 -0.09 -1.62
CA LYS A 10 5.10 0.47 -0.85
C LYS A 10 4.61 1.07 0.46
N LEU A 11 3.44 0.64 0.92
CA LEU A 11 2.82 1.25 2.08
C LEU A 11 3.69 1.16 3.32
N ASP A 12 4.27 -0.01 3.56
CA ASP A 12 5.07 -0.21 4.77
C ASP A 12 6.30 0.70 4.78
N GLU A 13 6.93 0.88 3.63
CA GLU A 13 8.07 1.78 3.52
C GLU A 13 7.66 3.22 3.81
N PHE A 14 6.51 3.63 3.28
CA PHE A 14 6.01 4.98 3.52
C PHE A 14 5.75 5.19 5.01
N LEU A 15 5.09 4.24 5.66
CA LEU A 15 4.78 4.35 7.08
C LEU A 15 6.06 4.46 7.91
N LYS A 16 7.05 3.64 7.59
CA LYS A 16 8.31 3.67 8.34
C LYS A 16 9.05 4.98 8.14
N SER A 17 9.09 5.48 6.91
CA SER A 17 9.83 6.71 6.65
C SER A 17 9.16 7.94 7.24
N HIS A 18 7.87 7.87 7.54
CA HIS A 18 7.12 8.98 8.11
C HIS A 18 6.76 8.76 9.57
N ASN A 19 7.30 7.70 10.19
CA ASN A 19 7.05 7.42 11.61
C ASN A 19 5.57 7.22 11.92
N ILE A 20 4.86 6.55 11.04
CA ILE A 20 3.44 6.27 11.23
C ILE A 20 3.29 4.81 11.60
N SER A 21 2.64 4.51 12.71
CA SER A 21 2.44 3.13 13.12
C SER A 21 1.27 2.51 12.36
N ARG A 22 1.36 1.20 12.16
CA ARG A 22 0.27 0.45 11.52
C ARG A 22 -1.01 0.54 12.35
N SER A 23 -0.87 0.47 13.67
CA SER A 23 -2.03 0.54 14.55
C SER A 23 -2.74 1.88 14.43
N SER A 24 -1.97 2.96 14.36
CA SER A 24 -2.54 4.29 14.21
C SER A 24 -3.30 4.41 12.88
N LEU A 25 -2.71 3.91 11.81
CA LEU A 25 -3.36 3.94 10.51
C LEU A 25 -4.64 3.12 10.51
N SER A 26 -4.59 1.94 11.11
CA SER A 26 -5.75 1.06 11.18
C SER A 26 -6.92 1.77 11.88
N ARG A 27 -6.64 2.39 13.03
CA ARG A 27 -7.67 3.09 13.79
C ARG A 27 -8.22 4.29 13.02
N ASN A 28 -7.33 5.11 12.51
CA ASN A 28 -7.74 6.39 11.92
C ASN A 28 -8.42 6.22 10.58
N ALA A 29 -8.02 5.23 9.81
CA ALA A 29 -8.64 4.95 8.51
C ALA A 29 -9.80 3.97 8.62
N GLN A 30 -10.06 3.44 9.83
CA GLN A 30 -11.12 2.47 10.07
C GLN A 30 -10.94 1.22 9.20
N ILE A 31 -9.72 0.71 9.18
CA ILE A 31 -9.37 -0.49 8.44
C ILE A 31 -9.07 -1.61 9.44
N HIS A 32 -9.63 -2.78 9.20
CA HIS A 32 -9.34 -3.94 10.04
C HIS A 32 -7.83 -4.21 10.00
N TYR A 33 -7.23 -4.38 11.17
CA TYR A 33 -5.78 -4.48 11.27
C TYR A 33 -5.21 -5.64 10.44
N GLY A 34 -5.89 -6.79 10.48
CA GLY A 34 -5.44 -7.95 9.70
C GLY A 34 -5.44 -7.68 8.22
N GLN A 35 -6.42 -6.93 7.73
CA GLN A 35 -6.48 -6.55 6.33
C GLN A 35 -5.35 -5.57 5.99
N LEU A 36 -5.10 -4.61 6.87
CA LEU A 36 -4.03 -3.65 6.66
C LEU A 36 -2.67 -4.34 6.57
N LEU A 37 -2.46 -5.38 7.37
CA LEU A 37 -1.20 -6.12 7.32
C LEU A 37 -0.94 -6.72 5.96
N LYS A 38 -1.98 -7.20 5.28
CA LYS A 38 -1.81 -7.75 3.93
C LYS A 38 -1.31 -6.67 2.97
N TYR A 39 -1.81 -5.45 3.11
CA TYR A 39 -1.35 -4.34 2.28
C TYR A 39 0.10 -3.98 2.61
N CYS A 40 0.46 -4.02 3.88
CA CYS A 40 1.83 -3.72 4.29
C CYS A 40 2.83 -4.76 3.80
N ARG A 41 2.40 -6.01 3.72
CA ARG A 41 3.26 -7.10 3.28
C ARG A 41 3.30 -7.27 1.78
N ASN A 42 2.52 -6.48 1.07
CA ASN A 42 2.42 -6.61 -0.38
C ASN A 42 1.95 -8.02 -0.78
N ASP A 43 1.07 -8.60 0.02
CA ASP A 43 0.67 -10.00 -0.10
C ASP A 43 -0.77 -10.10 -0.54
N MET A 44 -1.07 -9.53 -1.71
CA MET A 44 -2.42 -9.60 -2.24
C MET A 44 -2.41 -9.36 -3.73
N GLN A 45 -3.40 -9.89 -4.41
CA GLN A 45 -3.55 -9.72 -5.84
C GLN A 45 -4.71 -8.84 -6.23
N LYS A 46 -5.59 -8.57 -5.29
CA LYS A 46 -6.72 -7.68 -5.51
C LYS A 46 -6.71 -6.62 -4.43
N VAL A 47 -6.95 -5.39 -4.81
CA VAL A 47 -6.98 -4.29 -3.86
C VAL A 47 -8.36 -3.65 -3.89
N ASP A 48 -8.76 -3.15 -2.73
CA ASP A 48 -10.01 -2.40 -2.58
C ASP A 48 -9.68 -0.93 -2.79
N LEU A 49 -10.24 -0.35 -3.84
CA LEU A 49 -9.94 1.05 -4.17
C LEU A 49 -10.41 2.01 -3.08
N ASN A 50 -11.53 1.69 -2.44
CA ASN A 50 -12.01 2.53 -1.35
C ASN A 50 -11.05 2.52 -0.17
N LEU A 51 -10.49 1.36 0.11
CA LEU A 51 -9.52 1.23 1.20
C LEU A 51 -8.25 2.04 0.89
N LEU A 52 -7.80 2.01 -0.37
CA LEU A 52 -6.66 2.82 -0.77
C LEU A 52 -6.96 4.30 -0.60
N ALA A 53 -8.17 4.73 -0.92
CA ALA A 53 -8.56 6.12 -0.74
C ALA A 53 -8.52 6.51 0.74
N ARG A 54 -8.98 5.63 1.62
CA ARG A 54 -8.94 5.89 3.06
C ARG A 54 -7.52 6.06 3.55
N ILE A 55 -6.61 5.20 3.06
CA ILE A 55 -5.21 5.29 3.43
C ILE A 55 -4.65 6.64 2.99
N CYS A 56 -4.84 6.99 1.72
CA CYS A 56 -4.30 8.23 1.19
C CYS A 56 -4.82 9.45 1.96
N LYS A 57 -6.10 9.44 2.29
CA LYS A 57 -6.68 10.54 3.06
C LYS A 57 -6.11 10.61 4.46
N THR A 58 -5.97 9.47 5.10
CA THR A 58 -5.56 9.41 6.50
C THR A 58 -4.11 9.84 6.70
N ILE A 59 -3.22 9.43 5.81
CA ILE A 59 -1.80 9.78 5.94
C ILE A 59 -1.38 10.87 4.98
N ASP A 60 -2.34 11.46 4.29
CA ASP A 60 -2.12 12.61 3.43
C ASP A 60 -1.05 12.34 2.39
N CYS A 61 -1.23 11.29 1.62
CA CYS A 61 -0.30 10.93 0.57
C CYS A 61 -1.03 10.78 -0.76
N GLU A 62 -0.24 10.69 -1.83
CA GLU A 62 -0.79 10.39 -3.15
C GLU A 62 -0.67 8.91 -3.41
N ILE A 63 -1.46 8.42 -4.35
CA ILE A 63 -1.48 6.98 -4.62
C ILE A 63 -0.09 6.50 -5.07
N GLY A 64 0.65 7.31 -5.80
CA GLY A 64 1.99 6.95 -6.25
C GLY A 64 3.01 6.83 -5.14
N ASP A 65 2.68 7.35 -3.95
CA ASP A 65 3.58 7.21 -2.79
C ASP A 65 3.52 5.81 -2.20
N ILE A 66 2.42 5.08 -2.43
CA ILE A 66 2.22 3.78 -1.80
C ILE A 66 2.04 2.65 -2.79
N ILE A 67 1.98 2.94 -4.09
CA ILE A 67 1.86 1.93 -5.14
C ILE A 67 2.85 2.29 -6.24
N GLU A 68 3.52 1.27 -6.79
CA GLU A 68 4.40 1.51 -7.93
C GLU A 68 4.27 0.38 -8.93
N TYR A 69 4.49 0.71 -10.19
CA TYR A 69 4.53 -0.26 -11.25
C TYR A 69 5.97 -0.50 -11.66
N MET A 70 6.37 -1.75 -11.69
CA MET A 70 7.70 -2.15 -12.12
C MET A 70 7.56 -2.88 -13.43
N PRO A 71 8.03 -2.28 -14.54
CA PRO A 71 7.90 -2.96 -15.84
C PRO A 71 8.79 -4.18 -15.90
N PRO A 72 8.53 -5.10 -16.84
CA PRO A 72 9.37 -6.27 -17.00
C PRO A 72 10.76 -5.84 -17.46
N LYS A 73 11.73 -6.67 -17.14
CA LYS A 73 13.10 -6.37 -17.56
C LYS A 73 13.20 -6.37 -19.07
N ALA A 74 13.84 -5.35 -19.62
CA ALA A 74 14.17 -5.32 -21.03
C ALA A 74 15.40 -6.17 -21.27
N ASN A 75 15.42 -6.88 -22.38
CA ASN A 75 16.58 -7.68 -22.76
C ASN A 75 17.26 -7.08 -23.95
#